data_82ac64b6ddacc0f2083191ae70729302
#
_entry.id   82ac64b6ddacc0f2083191ae70729302
#
_cell.length_a   1.000
_cell.length_b   1.000
_cell.length_c   1.000
_cell.angle_alpha   90.00
_cell.angle_beta   90.00
_cell.angle_gamma   90.00
#
_symmetry.space_group_name_H-M   'P 1'
#
loop_
_entity.id
_entity.type
_entity.pdbx_description
1 polymer ?
#
loop_
_entity_poly.entity_id
_entity_poly.type
_entity_poly.pdbx_seq_one_letter_code
_entity_poly.pdbx_strand_id
1 'polypeptide(L)'
;MKTNIFKDKTIKTIEKFILSTVTMRQILECEVQINDEKAVVSNYEMRYIDKVAKRVLIEQGETSYKDILKILNKYKVLSWDGFKGNHPKDVADGTMFTLEAVVNEDKIIYATGSQIFPKGYHEVYKALREIMKPVN
;
A
#
# COMPACT_ATOMS: atom_id res chain seq x y z
N MET A 1 15.43 -32.09 -4.71
CA MET A 1 15.01 -30.72 -4.52
C MET A 1 13.86 -30.64 -3.53
N LYS A 2 13.90 -29.67 -2.78
CA LYS A 2 12.88 -29.50 -1.80
C LYS A 2 11.82 -28.52 -2.23
N THR A 3 10.61 -28.99 -2.36
CA THR A 3 9.52 -28.10 -2.60
C THR A 3 9.18 -27.37 -1.31
N ASN A 4 8.98 -26.10 -1.41
CA ASN A 4 8.59 -25.33 -0.27
C ASN A 4 7.11 -25.55 -0.01
N ILE A 5 6.80 -26.56 0.77
CA ILE A 5 5.42 -26.86 1.11
C ILE A 5 4.86 -25.91 2.18
N PHE A 6 5.74 -25.18 2.84
CA PHE A 6 5.32 -24.19 3.80
C PHE A 6 5.49 -22.82 3.18
N LYS A 7 4.40 -22.28 2.71
CA LYS A 7 4.42 -20.92 2.19
C LYS A 7 4.66 -19.95 3.33
N ASP A 8 5.33 -18.87 3.02
CA ASP A 8 5.47 -17.80 4.00
C ASP A 8 4.09 -17.29 4.38
N LYS A 9 3.83 -17.20 5.65
CA LYS A 9 2.57 -16.66 6.16
C LYS A 9 2.73 -15.25 6.66
N THR A 10 3.96 -14.77 6.74
CA THR A 10 4.25 -13.43 7.22
C THR A 10 5.20 -12.73 6.28
N ILE A 11 5.16 -11.42 6.31
CA ILE A 11 6.11 -10.59 5.60
C ILE A 11 7.32 -10.42 6.51
N LYS A 12 8.49 -10.81 6.01
CA LYS A 12 9.75 -10.70 6.74
C LYS A 12 10.59 -9.53 6.25
N THR A 13 10.50 -9.23 4.96
CA THR A 13 11.22 -8.09 4.38
C THR A 13 10.33 -7.39 3.37
N ILE A 14 10.60 -6.10 3.18
CA ILE A 14 9.86 -5.27 2.23
C ILE A 14 10.86 -4.65 1.28
N GLU A 15 10.76 -5.01 0.00
CA GLU A 15 11.59 -4.44 -1.04
C GLU A 15 10.88 -3.32 -1.79
N LYS A 16 9.54 -3.39 -1.82
CA LYS A 16 8.73 -2.37 -2.46
C LYS A 16 7.34 -2.39 -1.84
N PHE A 17 6.76 -1.22 -1.64
CA PHE A 17 5.39 -1.13 -1.17
C PHE A 17 4.79 0.19 -1.65
N ILE A 18 3.82 0.10 -2.56
CA ILE A 18 3.10 1.29 -3.04
C ILE A 18 1.62 0.96 -3.03
N LEU A 19 0.88 1.72 -2.23
CA LEU A 19 -0.56 1.60 -2.14
C LEU A 19 -1.19 2.84 -2.76
N SER A 20 -1.80 2.68 -3.91
CA SER A 20 -2.41 3.79 -4.65
C SER A 20 -3.90 3.82 -4.41
N THR A 21 -4.44 5.02 -4.29
CA THR A 21 -5.87 5.23 -4.09
C THR A 21 -6.33 6.28 -5.09
N VAL A 22 -7.39 5.97 -5.82
CA VAL A 22 -7.93 6.87 -6.82
C VAL A 22 -9.38 7.18 -6.47
N THR A 23 -9.67 8.47 -6.32
CA THR A 23 -11.03 8.96 -6.16
C THR A 23 -11.32 9.91 -7.31
N MET A 24 -12.53 10.46 -7.36
CA MET A 24 -12.86 11.44 -8.40
C MET A 24 -11.96 12.67 -8.37
N ARG A 25 -11.43 13.00 -7.20
CA ARG A 25 -10.71 14.26 -7.01
C ARG A 25 -9.20 14.12 -6.85
N GLN A 26 -8.75 12.92 -6.46
CA GLN A 26 -7.35 12.76 -6.11
C GLN A 26 -6.83 11.40 -6.53
N ILE A 27 -5.56 11.39 -6.87
CA ILE A 27 -4.79 10.16 -7.02
C ILE A 27 -3.67 10.25 -5.99
N LEU A 28 -3.71 9.35 -5.02
CA LEU A 28 -2.72 9.32 -3.94
C LEU A 28 -1.92 8.04 -4.00
N GLU A 29 -0.63 8.15 -3.70
CA GLU A 29 0.26 6.98 -3.61
C GLU A 29 0.95 6.99 -2.27
N CYS A 30 0.70 5.96 -1.48
CA CYS A 30 1.38 5.78 -0.21
C CYS A 30 2.52 4.79 -0.40
N GLU A 31 3.73 5.25 -0.21
CA GLU A 31 4.93 4.45 -0.41
C GLU A 31 5.65 4.24 0.90
N VAL A 32 6.09 3.00 1.13
CA VAL A 32 6.93 2.67 2.27
C VAL A 32 8.31 2.35 1.74
N GLN A 33 9.31 3.09 2.22
CA GLN A 33 10.70 2.87 1.86
C GLN A 33 11.48 2.47 3.10
N ILE A 34 12.23 1.38 2.98
CA ILE A 34 13.02 0.87 4.09
C ILE A 34 14.45 1.36 3.95
N ASN A 35 14.99 1.87 5.05
CA ASN A 35 16.35 2.35 5.12
C ASN A 35 16.94 1.82 6.44
N ASP A 36 17.65 0.70 6.33
CA ASP A 36 18.18 -0.04 7.49
C ASP A 36 17.03 -0.46 8.43
N GLU A 37 17.02 0.04 9.64
CA GLU A 37 15.99 -0.35 10.60
C GLU A 37 14.83 0.62 10.65
N LYS A 38 14.80 1.57 9.72
CA LYS A 38 13.77 2.59 9.67
C LYS A 38 12.90 2.45 8.43
N ALA A 39 11.68 2.91 8.56
CA ALA A 39 10.74 2.93 7.45
C ALA A 39 10.23 4.36 7.29
N VAL A 40 10.32 4.87 6.08
CA VAL A 40 9.76 6.18 5.73
C VAL A 40 8.48 5.94 4.98
N VAL A 41 7.38 6.47 5.51
CA VAL A 41 6.07 6.36 4.89
C VAL A 41 5.75 7.71 4.29
N SER A 42 5.51 7.72 2.98
CA SER A 42 5.29 8.96 2.24
C SER A 42 3.98 8.87 1.47
N ASN A 43 3.26 9.98 1.43
CA ASN A 43 2.05 10.06 0.66
C ASN A 43 2.24 11.12 -0.42
N TYR A 44 2.06 10.71 -1.68
CA TYR A 44 2.21 11.59 -2.83
C TYR A 44 0.85 11.80 -3.47
N GLU A 45 0.65 13.01 -3.93
CA GLU A 45 -0.52 13.32 -4.76
C GLU A 45 -0.07 13.51 -6.20
N MET A 46 -0.74 12.85 -7.13
CA MET A 46 -0.46 13.04 -8.54
C MET A 46 -1.18 14.30 -8.99
N ARG A 47 -0.45 15.23 -9.55
CA ARG A 47 -0.99 16.51 -10.05
C ARG A 47 -0.57 16.73 -11.48
N TYR A 48 -1.43 17.36 -12.25
CA TYR A 48 -1.09 17.80 -13.59
C TYR A 48 -0.69 19.26 -13.53
N ILE A 49 0.57 19.52 -13.82
CA ILE A 49 1.13 20.86 -13.83
C ILE A 49 1.67 21.08 -15.23
N ASP A 50 1.11 22.08 -15.94
CA ASP A 50 1.50 22.36 -17.34
C ASP A 50 1.39 21.12 -18.23
N LYS A 51 0.30 20.36 -18.04
CA LYS A 51 0.00 19.14 -18.80
C LYS A 51 0.96 17.98 -18.53
N VAL A 52 1.77 18.09 -17.50
CA VAL A 52 2.69 17.02 -17.10
C VAL A 52 2.25 16.48 -15.75
N ALA A 53 2.15 15.15 -15.65
CA ALA A 53 1.83 14.50 -14.39
C ALA A 53 3.04 14.58 -13.47
N LYS A 54 2.84 15.10 -12.27
CA LYS A 54 3.89 15.20 -11.27
C LYS A 54 3.47 14.58 -9.96
N ARG A 55 4.42 13.97 -9.31
CA ARG A 55 4.25 13.32 -8.02
C ARG A 55 4.66 14.30 -6.94
N VAL A 56 3.71 14.78 -6.16
CA VAL A 56 3.95 15.82 -5.16
C VAL A 56 3.83 15.22 -3.76
N LEU A 57 4.90 15.32 -3.00
CA LEU A 57 4.90 14.82 -1.62
C LEU A 57 4.00 15.71 -0.76
N ILE A 58 3.01 15.12 -0.12
CA ILE A 58 2.07 15.87 0.72
C ILE A 58 2.12 15.50 2.19
N GLU A 59 2.51 14.26 2.49
CA GLU A 59 2.64 13.80 3.88
C GLU A 59 3.83 12.85 3.98
N GLN A 60 4.46 12.83 5.13
CA GLN A 60 5.58 11.92 5.34
C GLN A 60 5.81 11.71 6.83
N GLY A 61 6.24 10.53 7.18
CA GLY A 61 6.62 10.21 8.55
C GLY A 61 7.58 9.04 8.57
N GLU A 62 8.15 8.82 9.73
CA GLU A 62 9.13 7.77 9.92
C GLU A 62 8.75 6.91 11.11
N THR A 63 8.97 5.63 10.99
CA THR A 63 8.77 4.69 12.09
C THR A 63 9.83 3.59 11.96
N SER A 64 9.81 2.61 12.86
CA SER A 64 10.75 1.52 12.75
C SER A 64 10.28 0.51 11.69
N TYR A 65 11.25 -0.19 11.10
CA TYR A 65 10.95 -1.29 10.18
C TYR A 65 10.06 -2.32 10.87
N LYS A 66 10.37 -2.62 12.13
CA LYS A 66 9.57 -3.57 12.92
C LYS A 66 8.11 -3.16 13.01
N ASP A 67 7.84 -1.88 13.21
CA ASP A 67 6.46 -1.41 13.31
C ASP A 67 5.70 -1.61 12.02
N ILE A 68 6.34 -1.34 10.89
CA ILE A 68 5.70 -1.57 9.59
C ILE A 68 5.39 -3.05 9.40
N LEU A 69 6.37 -3.91 9.68
CA LEU A 69 6.15 -5.36 9.56
C LEU A 69 5.01 -5.81 10.47
N LYS A 70 4.94 -5.26 11.67
CA LYS A 70 3.88 -5.59 12.61
C LYS A 70 2.50 -5.21 12.06
N ILE A 71 2.39 -4.02 11.49
CA ILE A 71 1.13 -3.56 10.90
C ILE A 71 0.70 -4.49 9.76
N LEU A 72 1.61 -4.74 8.82
CA LEU A 72 1.27 -5.53 7.65
C LEU A 72 0.94 -6.98 8.00
N ASN A 73 1.62 -7.53 8.98
CA ASN A 73 1.36 -8.91 9.39
C ASN A 73 0.10 -9.04 10.26
N LYS A 74 -0.17 -8.04 11.08
CA LYS A 74 -1.38 -8.06 11.90
C LYS A 74 -2.64 -8.17 11.04
N TYR A 75 -2.65 -7.48 9.91
CA TYR A 75 -3.81 -7.48 9.03
C TYR A 75 -3.63 -8.39 7.82
N LYS A 76 -2.62 -9.25 7.85
CA LYS A 76 -2.40 -10.31 6.86
C LYS A 76 -2.34 -9.78 5.43
N VAL A 77 -1.56 -8.73 5.23
CA VAL A 77 -1.43 -8.11 3.91
C VAL A 77 -0.89 -9.10 2.88
N LEU A 78 -0.05 -10.04 3.29
CA LEU A 78 0.46 -11.06 2.39
C LEU A 78 -0.67 -11.84 1.71
N SER A 79 -1.80 -11.99 2.39
CA SER A 79 -2.95 -12.71 1.85
C SER A 79 -3.75 -11.89 0.83
N TRP A 80 -3.42 -10.63 0.65
CA TRP A 80 -4.13 -9.78 -0.31
C TRP A 80 -3.74 -10.06 -1.74
N ASP A 81 -2.65 -10.80 -1.97
CA ASP A 81 -2.20 -11.09 -3.31
C ASP A 81 -3.30 -11.78 -4.12
N GLY A 82 -3.55 -11.26 -5.29
CA GLY A 82 -4.61 -11.79 -6.15
C GLY A 82 -5.99 -11.24 -5.87
N PHE A 83 -6.14 -10.39 -4.86
CA PHE A 83 -7.45 -9.80 -4.59
C PHE A 83 -7.89 -8.94 -5.77
N LYS A 84 -9.15 -9.13 -6.16
CA LYS A 84 -9.76 -8.37 -7.24
C LYS A 84 -11.17 -8.01 -6.82
N GLY A 85 -11.38 -6.76 -6.42
CA GLY A 85 -12.71 -6.30 -6.07
C GLY A 85 -13.37 -5.62 -7.27
N ASN A 86 -14.32 -6.29 -7.88
CA ASN A 86 -14.99 -5.74 -9.05
C ASN A 86 -15.95 -4.63 -8.64
N HIS A 87 -16.02 -3.60 -9.48
CA HIS A 87 -16.91 -2.47 -9.22
C HIS A 87 -18.36 -2.94 -9.18
N PRO A 88 -19.12 -2.59 -8.13
CA PRO A 88 -20.54 -2.93 -8.08
C PRO A 88 -21.32 -2.24 -9.20
N LYS A 89 -22.30 -2.93 -9.76
CA LYS A 89 -23.05 -2.44 -10.92
C LYS A 89 -23.76 -1.12 -10.69
N ASP A 90 -24.26 -0.90 -9.47
CA ASP A 90 -25.09 0.25 -9.18
C ASP A 90 -24.33 1.44 -8.61
N VAL A 91 -23.01 1.39 -8.63
CA VAL A 91 -22.18 2.46 -8.10
C VAL A 91 -21.53 3.18 -9.25
N ALA A 92 -21.91 4.45 -9.45
CA ALA A 92 -21.35 5.25 -10.54
C ALA A 92 -19.93 5.67 -10.27
N ASP A 93 -19.63 6.00 -9.02
CA ASP A 93 -18.32 6.49 -8.60
C ASP A 93 -17.85 5.69 -7.42
N GLY A 94 -16.56 5.56 -7.29
CA GLY A 94 -16.04 4.86 -6.15
C GLY A 94 -14.56 5.06 -5.99
N THR A 95 -14.09 4.67 -4.83
CA THR A 95 -12.67 4.66 -4.55
C THR A 95 -12.07 3.38 -5.11
N MET A 96 -11.03 3.54 -5.91
CA MET A 96 -10.27 2.41 -6.42
C MET A 96 -8.93 2.36 -5.71
N PHE A 97 -8.42 1.16 -5.50
CA PHE A 97 -7.10 1.01 -4.94
C PHE A 97 -6.29 0.00 -5.74
N THR A 98 -4.98 0.13 -5.65
CA THR A 98 -4.03 -0.83 -6.19
C THR A 98 -2.89 -0.95 -5.21
N LEU A 99 -2.55 -2.18 -4.85
CA LEU A 99 -1.36 -2.45 -4.05
C LEU A 99 -0.35 -3.16 -4.93
N GLU A 100 0.86 -2.60 -5.01
CA GLU A 100 1.99 -3.25 -5.62
C GLU A 100 3.08 -3.36 -4.58
N ALA A 101 3.44 -4.57 -4.23
CA ALA A 101 4.49 -4.77 -3.24
C ALA A 101 5.37 -5.94 -3.63
N VAL A 102 6.62 -5.85 -3.23
CA VAL A 102 7.55 -6.96 -3.31
C VAL A 102 8.06 -7.18 -1.90
N VAL A 103 7.86 -8.39 -1.40
CA VAL A 103 8.22 -8.73 -0.03
C VAL A 103 8.98 -10.04 -0.03
N ASN A 104 9.66 -10.32 1.08
CA ASN A 104 10.38 -11.58 1.24
C ASN A 104 11.31 -11.86 0.06
N GLU A 105 11.97 -10.81 -0.41
CA GLU A 105 12.94 -10.77 -1.50
C GLU A 105 12.35 -10.86 -2.91
N ASP A 106 11.40 -11.75 -3.15
CA ASP A 106 10.88 -11.91 -4.51
C ASP A 106 9.38 -12.19 -4.59
N LYS A 107 8.70 -12.18 -3.45
CA LYS A 107 7.25 -12.43 -3.48
C LYS A 107 6.52 -11.16 -3.87
N ILE A 108 5.78 -11.22 -4.96
CA ILE A 108 4.98 -10.10 -5.44
C ILE A 108 3.58 -10.17 -4.83
N ILE A 109 3.11 -9.04 -4.32
CA ILE A 109 1.72 -8.88 -3.90
C ILE A 109 1.09 -7.87 -4.83
N TYR A 110 0.04 -8.27 -5.51
CA TYR A 110 -0.71 -7.38 -6.37
C TYR A 110 -2.19 -7.52 -6.07
N ALA A 111 -2.83 -6.43 -5.72
CA ALA A 111 -4.24 -6.42 -5.38
C ALA A 111 -4.89 -5.16 -5.93
N THR A 112 -6.11 -5.29 -6.41
CA THR A 112 -6.87 -4.14 -6.91
C THR A 112 -8.31 -4.26 -6.46
N GLY A 113 -8.99 -3.13 -6.37
CA GLY A 113 -10.41 -3.14 -6.06
C GLY A 113 -11.04 -1.81 -6.41
N SER A 114 -12.35 -1.86 -6.68
CA SER A 114 -13.16 -0.69 -6.93
C SER A 114 -14.34 -0.77 -5.99
N GLN A 115 -14.34 0.05 -4.95
CA GLN A 115 -15.34 0.06 -3.87
C GLN A 115 -15.33 -1.19 -3.00
N ILE A 116 -14.55 -2.19 -3.35
CA ILE A 116 -14.46 -3.44 -2.59
C ILE A 116 -13.01 -3.62 -2.19
N PHE A 117 -12.77 -3.86 -0.90
CA PHE A 117 -11.43 -3.88 -0.32
C PHE A 117 -11.20 -5.19 0.42
N PRO A 118 -9.96 -5.67 0.46
CA PRO A 118 -9.66 -6.86 1.25
C PRO A 118 -9.83 -6.57 2.74
N LYS A 119 -10.05 -7.63 3.49
CA LYS A 119 -10.18 -7.51 4.94
C LYS A 119 -8.91 -6.90 5.52
N GLY A 120 -9.08 -5.91 6.38
CA GLY A 120 -7.95 -5.23 7.00
C GLY A 120 -7.43 -4.02 6.26
N TYR A 121 -7.96 -3.77 5.05
CA TYR A 121 -7.49 -2.64 4.24
C TYR A 121 -7.58 -1.30 4.97
N HIS A 122 -8.75 -1.00 5.52
CA HIS A 122 -8.94 0.29 6.16
C HIS A 122 -8.08 0.46 7.40
N GLU A 123 -7.86 -0.63 8.12
CA GLU A 123 -7.01 -0.62 9.30
C GLU A 123 -5.55 -0.36 8.93
N VAL A 124 -5.07 -1.00 7.86
CA VAL A 124 -3.70 -0.77 7.38
C VAL A 124 -3.56 0.67 6.92
N TYR A 125 -4.50 1.14 6.11
CA TYR A 125 -4.44 2.49 5.58
C TYR A 125 -4.43 3.52 6.71
N LYS A 126 -5.29 3.33 7.70
CA LYS A 126 -5.34 4.21 8.86
C LYS A 126 -4.02 4.20 9.64
N ALA A 127 -3.46 3.01 9.86
CA ALA A 127 -2.19 2.89 10.58
C ALA A 127 -1.06 3.61 9.87
N LEU A 128 -1.00 3.48 8.54
CA LEU A 128 0.02 4.18 7.75
C LEU A 128 -0.22 5.70 7.81
N ARG A 129 -1.46 6.13 7.73
CA ARG A 129 -1.78 7.56 7.81
C ARG A 129 -1.39 8.16 9.14
N GLU A 130 -1.50 7.41 10.22
CA GLU A 130 -1.14 7.89 11.54
C GLU A 130 0.37 8.13 11.71
N ILE A 131 1.18 7.48 10.90
CA ILE A 131 2.63 7.70 10.91
C ILE A 131 2.98 9.01 10.22
N MET A 132 2.22 9.38 9.20
CA MET A 132 2.53 10.53 8.36
C MET A 132 1.97 11.83 8.90
N LYS A 133 2.68 12.92 8.62
CA LYS A 133 2.22 14.28 8.92
C LYS A 133 2.36 15.14 7.67
N PRO A 134 1.50 16.15 7.52
CA PRO A 134 1.62 17.04 6.36
C PRO A 134 2.99 17.67 6.27
N VAL A 135 3.50 17.78 5.05
CA VAL A 135 4.73 18.51 4.78
C VAL A 135 4.34 19.89 4.27
N ASN A 136 5.16 20.88 4.59
CA ASN A 136 4.88 22.25 4.15
C ASN A 136 5.73 22.65 2.98
#